data_8814f0d41be5b34d9ab62e2ab54a608b
#
_entry.id   8814f0d41be5b34d9ab62e2ab54a608b
#
_cell.length_a   1.000
_cell.length_b   1.000
_cell.length_c   1.000
_cell.angle_alpha   90.00
_cell.angle_beta   90.00
_cell.angle_gamma   90.00
#
_symmetry.space_group_name_H-M   'P 1'
#
loop_
_entity.id
_entity.type
_entity.pdbx_description
1 polymer ?
#
loop_
_entity_poly.entity_id
_entity_poly.type
_entity_poly.pdbx_seq_one_letter_code
_entity_poly.pdbx_strand_id
1 'polypeptide(L)'
;MRRAERAVTDREKILRILDACHCCRVGFSDPDGAYIVPLSFAFVPGTPDRFYFHGAKEGRKAALIAARPKVGFELDCSYALVEGTSGCSYSCRYQSVIGTGRIGEVTDMEEKKQALAAIMAHYEPEKSFAFTDEQAQRVAVFRLDVAELTCKERS
;
A
#
# COMPACT_ATOMS: atom_id res chain seq x y z
N MET A 1 19.32 7.10 -0.76
CA MET A 1 18.99 5.64 -0.89
C MET A 1 20.29 4.84 -1.03
N ARG A 2 20.50 3.79 -0.24
CA ARG A 2 21.61 2.84 -0.43
C ARG A 2 21.29 1.95 -1.65
N ARG A 3 22.27 1.64 -2.48
CA ARG A 3 22.09 0.89 -3.73
C ARG A 3 21.25 1.63 -4.78
N ALA A 4 21.72 2.81 -5.17
CA ALA A 4 21.06 3.67 -6.16
C ALA A 4 20.91 2.99 -7.54
N GLU A 5 21.80 2.06 -7.87
CA GLU A 5 21.77 1.26 -9.10
C GLU A 5 20.53 0.38 -9.26
N ARG A 6 19.80 0.16 -8.18
CA ARG A 6 18.54 -0.60 -8.16
C ARG A 6 17.29 0.28 -8.14
N ALA A 7 17.47 1.60 -8.16
CA ALA A 7 16.35 2.52 -8.15
C ALA A 7 15.54 2.41 -9.44
N VAL A 8 14.21 2.29 -9.30
CA VAL A 8 13.26 2.43 -10.40
C VAL A 8 12.70 3.85 -10.33
N THR A 9 12.97 4.64 -11.39
CA THR A 9 12.50 6.04 -11.49
C THR A 9 11.46 6.22 -12.59
N ASP A 10 11.29 5.23 -13.46
CA ASP A 10 10.25 5.23 -14.48
C ASP A 10 8.88 5.08 -13.83
N ARG A 11 8.04 6.08 -14.01
CA ARG A 11 6.70 6.17 -13.40
C ARG A 11 5.79 5.03 -13.84
N GLU A 12 5.78 4.68 -15.11
CA GLU A 12 4.94 3.60 -15.63
C GLU A 12 5.36 2.24 -15.05
N LYS A 13 6.69 2.05 -14.91
CA LYS A 13 7.21 0.83 -14.28
C LYS A 13 6.84 0.75 -12.81
N ILE A 14 6.89 1.86 -12.08
CA ILE A 14 6.44 1.92 -10.68
C ILE A 14 4.96 1.54 -10.57
N LEU A 15 4.10 2.06 -11.44
CA LEU A 15 2.68 1.72 -11.45
C LEU A 15 2.44 0.23 -11.72
N ARG A 16 3.16 -0.37 -12.67
CA ARG A 16 3.09 -1.82 -12.92
C ARG A 16 3.55 -2.65 -11.72
N ILE A 17 4.57 -2.20 -10.99
CA ILE A 17 5.03 -2.88 -9.77
C ILE A 17 3.98 -2.79 -8.67
N LEU A 18 3.37 -1.62 -8.47
CA LEU A 18 2.28 -1.44 -7.50
C LEU A 18 1.07 -2.30 -7.83
N ASP A 19 0.72 -2.41 -9.12
CA ASP A 19 -0.38 -3.25 -9.60
C ASP A 19 -0.12 -4.75 -9.37
N ALA A 20 1.15 -5.17 -9.46
CA ALA A 20 1.56 -6.55 -9.21
C ALA A 20 1.64 -6.93 -7.71
N CYS A 21 1.60 -5.96 -6.80
CA CYS A 21 1.64 -6.20 -5.36
C CYS A 21 0.25 -6.58 -4.82
N HIS A 22 0.18 -7.56 -3.94
CA HIS A 22 -1.10 -8.01 -3.36
C HIS A 22 -1.33 -7.53 -1.92
N CYS A 23 -0.34 -6.92 -1.29
CA CYS A 23 -0.42 -6.49 0.10
C CYS A 23 0.41 -5.24 0.33
N CYS A 24 -0.19 -4.26 1.01
CA CYS A 24 0.52 -3.11 1.53
C CYS A 24 0.68 -3.26 3.04
N ARG A 25 1.92 -3.25 3.53
CA ARG A 25 2.22 -3.26 4.97
C ARG A 25 2.36 -1.84 5.44
N VAL A 26 1.43 -1.39 6.29
CA VAL A 26 1.43 -0.05 6.85
C VAL A 26 1.97 -0.09 8.27
N GLY A 27 3.02 0.67 8.53
CA GLY A 27 3.67 0.81 9.82
C GLY A 27 3.23 2.06 10.56
N PHE A 28 2.62 1.85 11.73
CA PHE A 28 2.16 2.91 12.63
C PHE A 28 3.15 3.11 13.76
N SER A 29 3.36 4.37 14.15
CA SER A 29 4.11 4.70 15.37
C SER A 29 3.21 4.48 16.59
N ASP A 30 3.55 3.50 17.41
CA ASP A 30 2.86 3.19 18.66
C ASP A 30 3.84 3.38 19.83
N PRO A 31 3.42 3.80 21.04
CA PRO A 31 4.30 3.93 22.21
C PRO A 31 5.11 2.66 22.53
N ASP A 32 4.54 1.50 22.29
CA ASP A 32 5.16 0.20 22.59
C ASP A 32 6.02 -0.34 21.42
N GLY A 33 6.23 0.46 20.36
CA GLY A 33 7.00 0.10 19.19
C GLY A 33 6.21 0.25 17.88
N ALA A 34 6.78 -0.18 16.76
CA ALA A 34 6.11 -0.13 15.47
C ALA A 34 4.97 -1.18 15.40
N TYR A 35 3.76 -0.73 15.09
CA TYR A 35 2.62 -1.61 14.82
C TYR A 35 2.43 -1.73 13.31
N ILE A 36 2.70 -2.91 12.75
CA ILE A 36 2.65 -3.15 11.30
C ILE A 36 1.43 -3.97 10.96
N VAL A 37 0.65 -3.50 9.98
CA VAL A 37 -0.60 -4.13 9.54
C VAL A 37 -0.54 -4.42 8.04
N PRO A 38 -0.69 -5.70 7.61
CA PRO A 38 -0.88 -6.04 6.21
C PRO A 38 -2.32 -5.70 5.78
N LEU A 39 -2.47 -4.99 4.68
CA LEU A 39 -3.76 -4.50 4.20
C LEU A 39 -3.92 -4.76 2.70
N SER A 40 -5.14 -5.14 2.30
CA SER A 40 -5.59 -5.02 0.91
C SER A 40 -5.74 -3.54 0.57
N PHE A 41 -5.41 -3.16 -0.65
CA PHE A 41 -5.32 -1.75 -1.02
C PHE A 41 -5.80 -1.47 -2.46
N ALA A 42 -6.01 -0.20 -2.74
CA ALA A 42 -5.95 0.37 -4.09
C ALA A 42 -4.91 1.48 -4.11
N PHE A 43 -4.21 1.61 -5.22
CA PHE A 43 -3.35 2.76 -5.49
C PHE A 43 -3.99 3.63 -6.57
N VAL A 44 -4.15 4.91 -6.28
CA VAL A 44 -4.70 5.90 -7.21
C VAL A 44 -3.64 6.95 -7.48
N PRO A 45 -3.07 6.98 -8.70
CA PRO A 45 -2.07 7.97 -9.06
C PRO A 45 -2.69 9.38 -9.09
N GLY A 46 -1.93 10.38 -8.64
CA GLY A 46 -2.39 11.76 -8.58
C GLY A 46 -1.35 12.71 -8.01
N THR A 47 -1.83 13.87 -7.55
CA THR A 47 -1.01 14.86 -6.85
C THR A 47 -1.73 15.29 -5.58
N PRO A 48 -1.44 14.67 -4.42
CA PRO A 48 -0.51 13.57 -4.23
C PRO A 48 -1.04 12.21 -4.72
N ASP A 49 -0.14 11.22 -4.87
CA ASP A 49 -0.52 9.81 -4.99
C ASP A 49 -1.24 9.33 -3.74
N ARG A 50 -2.17 8.38 -3.89
CA ARG A 50 -3.01 7.91 -2.80
C ARG A 50 -3.10 6.40 -2.73
N PHE A 51 -3.04 5.87 -1.50
CA PHE A 51 -3.51 4.52 -1.23
C PHE A 51 -4.86 4.58 -0.51
N TYR A 52 -5.71 3.62 -0.81
CA TYR A 52 -6.97 3.40 -0.09
C TYR A 52 -6.96 2.01 0.54
N PHE A 53 -7.47 1.95 1.76
CA PHE A 53 -7.61 0.75 2.56
C PHE A 53 -8.99 0.69 3.17
N HIS A 54 -9.47 -0.52 3.48
CA HIS A 54 -10.69 -0.67 4.26
C HIS A 54 -10.42 -1.43 5.57
N GLY A 55 -11.33 -1.35 6.49
CA GLY A 55 -11.22 -2.08 7.76
C GLY A 55 -12.34 -1.81 8.73
N ALA A 56 -12.18 -2.31 9.97
CA ALA A 56 -13.10 -2.02 11.05
C ALA A 56 -13.04 -0.53 11.42
N LYS A 57 -14.20 -0.01 11.86
CA LYS A 57 -14.35 1.38 12.34
C LYS A 57 -13.64 1.62 13.67
N GLU A 58 -13.45 0.58 14.46
CA GLU A 58 -12.86 0.62 15.78
C GLU A 58 -11.65 -0.31 15.89
N GLY A 59 -10.89 -0.18 16.98
CA GLY A 59 -9.72 -0.99 17.27
C GLY A 59 -8.41 -0.22 17.17
N ARG A 60 -7.30 -0.93 17.45
CA ARG A 60 -5.94 -0.33 17.55
C ARG A 60 -5.55 0.47 16.31
N LYS A 61 -5.79 -0.06 15.12
CA LYS A 61 -5.48 0.63 13.86
C LYS A 61 -6.23 1.96 13.74
N ALA A 62 -7.55 1.98 13.95
CA ALA A 62 -8.36 3.19 13.86
C ALA A 62 -7.92 4.24 14.89
N ALA A 63 -7.63 3.82 16.11
CA ALA A 63 -7.14 4.71 17.17
C ALA A 63 -5.77 5.32 16.82
N LEU A 64 -4.84 4.52 16.26
CA LEU A 64 -3.52 5.02 15.84
C LEU A 64 -3.62 5.97 14.66
N ILE A 65 -4.51 5.72 13.68
CA ILE A 65 -4.76 6.63 12.57
C ILE A 65 -5.24 8.00 13.07
N ALA A 66 -6.18 8.01 14.01
CA ALA A 66 -6.70 9.26 14.59
C ALA A 66 -5.63 10.02 15.38
N ALA A 67 -4.82 9.32 16.17
CA ALA A 67 -3.84 9.94 17.06
C ALA A 67 -2.52 10.29 16.37
N ARG A 68 -2.06 9.46 15.42
CA ARG A 68 -0.73 9.53 14.81
C ARG A 68 -0.77 9.24 13.30
N PRO A 69 -1.25 10.20 12.50
CA PRO A 69 -1.54 9.98 11.08
C PRO A 69 -0.30 9.82 10.18
N LYS A 70 0.91 10.08 10.67
CA LYS A 70 2.13 9.83 9.91
C LYS A 70 2.50 8.36 9.96
N VAL A 71 2.64 7.73 8.79
CA VAL A 71 2.91 6.30 8.65
C VAL A 71 4.01 6.04 7.63
N GLY A 72 4.67 4.90 7.77
CA GLY A 72 5.47 4.30 6.72
C GLY A 72 4.68 3.18 6.04
N PHE A 73 5.03 2.87 4.80
CA PHE A 73 4.44 1.74 4.08
C PHE A 73 5.47 1.00 3.25
N GLU A 74 5.19 -0.25 3.00
CA GLU A 74 6.01 -1.13 2.18
C GLU A 74 5.11 -2.10 1.40
N LEU A 75 5.50 -2.37 0.14
CA LEU A 75 4.94 -3.38 -0.74
C LEU A 75 6.08 -4.10 -1.45
N ASP A 76 5.94 -5.40 -1.65
CA ASP A 76 6.90 -6.19 -2.41
C ASP A 76 6.21 -7.24 -3.29
N CYS A 77 6.87 -7.59 -4.38
CA CYS A 77 6.43 -8.64 -5.28
C CYS A 77 7.60 -9.27 -6.04
N SER A 78 7.31 -10.26 -6.87
CA SER A 78 8.26 -10.87 -7.81
C SER A 78 9.49 -11.50 -7.13
N TYR A 79 9.34 -12.01 -5.88
CA TYR A 79 10.42 -12.68 -5.20
C TYR A 79 10.78 -14.00 -5.90
N ALA A 80 12.06 -14.18 -6.21
CA ALA A 80 12.61 -15.45 -6.69
C ALA A 80 14.05 -15.61 -6.20
N LEU A 81 14.37 -16.82 -5.70
CA LEU A 81 15.73 -17.16 -5.32
C LEU A 81 16.60 -17.28 -6.59
N VAL A 82 17.81 -16.74 -6.51
CA VAL A 82 18.86 -16.90 -7.52
C VAL A 82 19.93 -17.79 -6.93
N GLU A 83 20.05 -19.01 -7.48
CA GLU A 83 21.04 -19.99 -7.02
C GLU A 83 22.45 -19.52 -7.31
N GLY A 84 23.36 -19.84 -6.39
CA GLY A 84 24.79 -19.59 -6.51
C GLY A 84 25.60 -20.87 -6.25
N THR A 85 26.87 -20.83 -6.55
CA THR A 85 27.81 -21.96 -6.33
C THR A 85 28.22 -22.14 -4.86
N SER A 86 27.98 -21.14 -4.02
CA SER A 86 28.24 -21.16 -2.58
C SER A 86 27.19 -20.32 -1.85
N GLY A 87 27.01 -20.51 -0.55
CA GLY A 87 26.04 -19.74 0.24
C GLY A 87 26.16 -18.22 0.09
N CYS A 88 27.37 -17.71 -0.05
CA CYS A 88 27.61 -16.26 -0.25
C CYS A 88 27.25 -15.75 -1.64
N SER A 89 27.12 -16.62 -2.64
CA SER A 89 26.76 -16.27 -4.01
C SER A 89 25.26 -16.36 -4.30
N TYR A 90 24.47 -16.96 -3.38
CA TYR A 90 23.01 -16.94 -3.48
C TYR A 90 22.47 -15.51 -3.39
N SER A 91 21.38 -15.27 -4.10
CA SER A 91 20.74 -13.97 -4.13
C SER A 91 19.23 -14.09 -4.35
N CYS A 92 18.53 -12.97 -4.47
CA CYS A 92 17.11 -12.98 -4.83
C CYS A 92 16.81 -11.88 -5.86
N ARG A 93 15.84 -12.15 -6.72
CA ARG A 93 15.13 -11.14 -7.49
C ARG A 93 13.98 -10.61 -6.63
N TYR A 94 13.64 -9.37 -6.78
CA TYR A 94 12.51 -8.74 -6.10
C TYR A 94 12.18 -7.39 -6.72
N GLN A 95 10.96 -6.95 -6.48
CA GLN A 95 10.52 -5.58 -6.69
C GLN A 95 9.91 -5.08 -5.38
N SER A 96 10.22 -3.85 -4.97
CA SER A 96 9.70 -3.30 -3.71
C SER A 96 9.45 -1.80 -3.80
N VAL A 97 8.40 -1.36 -3.13
CA VAL A 97 8.03 0.03 -2.95
C VAL A 97 8.00 0.36 -1.47
N ILE A 98 8.71 1.41 -1.08
CA ILE A 98 8.74 1.90 0.30
C ILE A 98 8.43 3.39 0.28
N GLY A 99 7.64 3.85 1.23
CA GLY A 99 7.34 5.26 1.33
C GLY A 99 6.80 5.69 2.68
N THR A 100 6.47 6.98 2.75
CA THR A 100 5.85 7.61 3.90
C THR A 100 4.67 8.46 3.47
N GLY A 101 3.75 8.73 4.37
CA GLY A 101 2.60 9.57 4.08
C GLY A 101 1.76 9.87 5.32
N ARG A 102 0.60 10.48 5.05
CA ARG A 102 -0.41 10.75 6.08
C ARG A 102 -1.66 9.96 5.77
N ILE A 103 -2.10 9.19 6.74
CA ILE A 103 -3.32 8.39 6.65
C ILE A 103 -4.44 9.01 7.46
N GLY A 104 -5.67 8.97 6.96
CA GLY A 104 -6.87 9.44 7.65
C GLY A 104 -8.10 8.70 7.19
N GLU A 105 -9.18 8.80 7.96
CA GLU A 105 -10.47 8.21 7.59
C GLU A 105 -11.16 9.05 6.50
N VAL A 106 -11.72 8.37 5.51
CA VAL A 106 -12.56 8.96 4.47
C VAL A 106 -13.98 9.12 5.01
N THR A 107 -14.45 10.35 5.11
CA THR A 107 -15.80 10.68 5.60
C THR A 107 -16.81 10.96 4.49
N ASP A 108 -16.34 11.38 3.30
CA ASP A 108 -17.19 11.59 2.14
C ASP A 108 -17.69 10.25 1.58
N MET A 109 -19.01 10.14 1.39
CA MET A 109 -19.64 8.87 1.01
C MET A 109 -19.31 8.45 -0.42
N GLU A 110 -19.22 9.40 -1.34
CA GLU A 110 -18.89 9.11 -2.74
C GLU A 110 -17.42 8.67 -2.87
N GLU A 111 -16.50 9.39 -2.23
CA GLU A 111 -15.08 8.97 -2.17
C GLU A 111 -14.95 7.56 -1.55
N LYS A 112 -15.71 7.28 -0.50
CA LYS A 112 -15.70 5.99 0.20
C LYS A 112 -16.16 4.84 -0.72
N LYS A 113 -17.25 5.01 -1.47
CA LYS A 113 -17.74 4.03 -2.45
C LYS A 113 -16.74 3.83 -3.59
N GLN A 114 -16.17 4.91 -4.12
CA GLN A 114 -15.15 4.86 -5.16
C GLN A 114 -13.89 4.12 -4.69
N ALA A 115 -13.44 4.38 -3.47
CA ALA A 115 -12.29 3.70 -2.87
C ALA A 115 -12.52 2.19 -2.72
N LEU A 116 -13.71 1.78 -2.25
CA LEU A 116 -14.07 0.36 -2.14
C LEU A 116 -14.11 -0.32 -3.51
N ALA A 117 -14.66 0.35 -4.52
CA ALA A 117 -14.68 -0.14 -5.90
C ALA A 117 -13.25 -0.26 -6.47
N ALA A 118 -12.37 0.71 -6.20
CA ALA A 118 -10.97 0.69 -6.62
C ALA A 118 -10.19 -0.46 -5.95
N ILE A 119 -10.43 -0.71 -4.65
CA ILE A 119 -9.81 -1.86 -3.95
C ILE A 119 -10.24 -3.17 -4.63
N MET A 120 -11.52 -3.33 -4.95
CA MET A 120 -11.99 -4.54 -5.64
C MET A 120 -11.42 -4.66 -7.04
N ALA A 121 -11.32 -3.58 -7.80
CA ALA A 121 -10.74 -3.56 -9.15
C ALA A 121 -9.25 -3.95 -9.15
N HIS A 122 -8.51 -3.65 -8.10
CA HIS A 122 -7.12 -4.08 -7.96
C HIS A 122 -6.98 -5.62 -7.91
N TYR A 123 -7.90 -6.32 -7.24
CA TYR A 123 -7.87 -7.78 -7.08
C TYR A 123 -8.68 -8.56 -8.11
N GLU A 124 -9.69 -7.92 -8.71
CA GLU A 124 -10.61 -8.51 -9.69
C GLU A 124 -10.83 -7.54 -10.86
N PRO A 125 -9.77 -7.26 -11.67
CA PRO A 125 -9.82 -6.22 -12.70
C PRO A 125 -10.84 -6.49 -13.81
N GLU A 126 -11.22 -7.76 -14.02
CA GLU A 126 -12.21 -8.17 -15.03
C GLU A 126 -13.67 -7.92 -14.57
N LYS A 127 -13.87 -7.53 -13.30
CA LYS A 127 -15.21 -7.32 -12.72
C LYS A 127 -15.44 -5.86 -12.36
N SER A 128 -16.69 -5.42 -12.46
CA SER A 128 -17.13 -4.11 -11.99
C SER A 128 -17.89 -4.24 -10.68
N PHE A 129 -17.55 -3.41 -9.71
CA PHE A 129 -18.18 -3.39 -8.40
C PHE A 129 -18.76 -2.00 -8.11
N ALA A 130 -20.00 -1.99 -7.61
CA ALA A 130 -20.65 -0.80 -7.10
C ALA A 130 -21.10 -1.05 -5.66
N PHE A 131 -21.05 -0.03 -4.85
CA PHE A 131 -21.42 -0.10 -3.43
C PHE A 131 -22.56 0.86 -3.13
N THR A 132 -23.55 0.40 -2.36
CA THR A 132 -24.59 1.26 -1.79
C THR A 132 -24.04 2.01 -0.58
N ASP A 133 -24.72 3.09 -0.20
CA ASP A 133 -24.37 3.85 1.01
C ASP A 133 -24.40 2.96 2.25
N GLU A 134 -25.42 2.09 2.36
CA GLU A 134 -25.54 1.14 3.47
C GLU A 134 -24.34 0.19 3.55
N GLN A 135 -23.89 -0.37 2.43
CA GLN A 135 -22.72 -1.24 2.39
C GLN A 135 -21.45 -0.49 2.78
N ALA A 136 -21.26 0.71 2.24
CA ALA A 136 -20.10 1.54 2.54
C ALA A 136 -20.09 2.02 4.02
N GLN A 137 -21.26 2.24 4.62
CA GLN A 137 -21.36 2.60 6.04
C GLN A 137 -20.93 1.49 7.00
N ARG A 138 -20.91 0.23 6.59
CA ARG A 138 -20.54 -0.90 7.47
C ARG A 138 -19.05 -0.97 7.78
N VAL A 139 -18.20 -0.37 6.97
CA VAL A 139 -16.74 -0.41 7.11
C VAL A 139 -16.15 0.99 7.24
N ALA A 140 -14.95 1.11 7.80
CA ALA A 140 -14.12 2.28 7.64
C ALA A 140 -13.33 2.19 6.33
N VAL A 141 -13.14 3.32 5.66
CA VAL A 141 -12.19 3.47 4.56
C VAL A 141 -11.15 4.51 4.98
N PHE A 142 -9.89 4.19 4.73
CA PHE A 142 -8.76 5.05 5.06
C PHE A 142 -8.04 5.43 3.78
N ARG A 143 -7.65 6.72 3.69
CA ARG A 143 -6.83 7.26 2.62
C ARG A 143 -5.46 7.63 3.17
N LEU A 144 -4.41 7.18 2.47
CA LEU A 144 -3.03 7.58 2.72
C LEU A 144 -2.58 8.47 1.57
N ASP A 145 -2.35 9.74 1.86
CA ASP A 145 -1.74 10.68 0.93
C ASP A 145 -0.22 10.50 1.02
N VAL A 146 0.40 10.12 -0.09
CA VAL A 146 1.84 9.79 -0.17
C VAL A 146 2.67 11.07 -0.10
N ALA A 147 3.62 11.12 0.83
CA ALA A 147 4.60 12.20 0.92
C ALA A 147 5.89 11.87 0.16
N GLU A 148 6.38 10.64 0.34
CA GLU A 148 7.57 10.13 -0.35
C GLU A 148 7.36 8.68 -0.77
N LEU A 149 7.85 8.34 -1.96
CA LEU A 149 7.83 6.99 -2.48
C LEU A 149 9.16 6.68 -3.18
N THR A 150 9.70 5.53 -2.89
CA THR A 150 10.89 4.99 -3.56
C THR A 150 10.62 3.56 -4.02
N CYS A 151 11.07 3.24 -5.22
CA CYS A 151 10.94 1.91 -5.80
C CYS A 151 12.31 1.33 -6.10
N LYS A 152 12.45 0.03 -5.87
CA LYS A 152 13.66 -0.74 -6.18
C LYS A 152 13.31 -2.04 -6.87
N GLU A 153 14.24 -2.46 -7.72
CA GLU A 153 14.19 -3.74 -8.39
C GLU A 153 15.56 -4.39 -8.40
N ARG A 154 15.56 -5.70 -8.30
CA ARG A 154 16.67 -6.56 -8.69
C ARG A 154 16.11 -7.66 -9.59
N SER A 155 16.44 -7.60 -10.87
CA SER A 155 16.15 -8.61 -11.91
C SER A 155 17.18 -9.73 -11.93
#